data_196e2a71451a58df52d4d0d6b52cd7fa
#
_entry.id   196e2a71451a58df52d4d0d6b52cd7fa
#
_cell.length_a   1.000
_cell.length_b   1.000
_cell.length_c   1.000
_cell.angle_alpha   90.00
_cell.angle_beta   90.00
_cell.angle_gamma   90.00
#
_symmetry.space_group_name_H-M   'P 1'
#
loop_
_entity.id
_entity.type
_entity.pdbx_description
1 polymer ?
#
loop_
_entity_poly.entity_id
_entity_poly.type
_entity_poly.pdbx_seq_one_letter_code
_entity_poly.pdbx_strand_id
1 'polypeptide(L)'
;GFHIPFVHEGLNKVLDYGSYKTELYKYSNLQIGYSDDSNEVFDLPKGHIDYGKKVAAYYYWVFPNMMFNFYPWGLSVNIVKPISINRTKVSFLTYIYDENKLHKGAGNDIDKVEREDEFIVENESRGIQSAFYQSGRFSPTREQGVHHFQRLIAKFLK
;
A
#
# COMPACT_ATOMS: atom_id res chain seq x y z
N GLY A 1 3.17 3.48 -2.56
CA GLY A 1 3.96 3.15 -3.75
C GLY A 1 5.17 4.07 -3.99
N PHE A 2 5.04 5.40 -3.87
CA PHE A 2 6.15 6.32 -4.16
C PHE A 2 7.38 6.10 -3.26
N HIS A 3 7.19 5.76 -2.00
CA HIS A 3 8.26 5.61 -1.00
C HIS A 3 8.97 4.24 -1.04
N ILE A 4 8.45 3.25 -1.77
CA ILE A 4 9.02 1.87 -1.80
C ILE A 4 10.54 1.87 -2.00
N PRO A 5 11.12 2.56 -3.00
CA PRO A 5 12.55 2.50 -3.24
C PRO A 5 13.41 3.13 -2.14
N PHE A 6 12.81 3.93 -1.27
CA PHE A 6 13.51 4.73 -0.26
C PHE A 6 13.34 4.18 1.15
N VAL A 7 12.24 3.49 1.42
CA VAL A 7 11.84 3.04 2.75
C VAL A 7 11.92 1.53 2.88
N HIS A 8 11.48 0.78 1.86
CA HIS A 8 11.35 -0.66 1.91
C HIS A 8 12.39 -1.35 1.02
N GLU A 9 13.63 -1.45 1.50
CA GLU A 9 14.71 -2.09 0.73
C GLU A 9 14.38 -3.53 0.33
N GLY A 10 13.75 -4.30 1.24
CA GLY A 10 13.34 -5.68 0.98
C GLY A 10 12.27 -5.77 -0.11
N LEU A 11 11.23 -4.94 0.00
CA LEU A 11 10.13 -4.92 -0.96
C LEU A 11 10.59 -4.41 -2.35
N ASN A 12 11.50 -3.44 -2.37
CA ASN A 12 12.06 -2.92 -3.62
C ASN A 12 12.90 -3.94 -4.40
N LYS A 13 13.44 -4.98 -3.73
CA LYS A 13 14.16 -6.08 -4.40
C LYS A 13 13.23 -7.09 -5.05
N VAL A 14 11.98 -7.17 -4.58
CA VAL A 14 10.99 -8.16 -5.03
C VAL A 14 10.07 -7.56 -6.10
N LEU A 15 9.70 -6.29 -5.96
CA LEU A 15 8.77 -5.62 -6.88
C LEU A 15 9.52 -4.90 -7.99
N ASP A 16 9.05 -5.08 -9.23
CA ASP A 16 9.42 -4.18 -10.33
C ASP A 16 8.72 -2.83 -10.16
N TYR A 17 9.42 -1.89 -9.55
CA TYR A 17 8.91 -0.56 -9.30
C TYR A 17 8.59 0.21 -10.61
N GLY A 18 9.27 -0.11 -11.71
CA GLY A 18 9.04 0.53 -13.02
C GLY A 18 7.64 0.27 -13.56
N SER A 19 7.15 -0.95 -13.38
CA SER A 19 5.82 -1.40 -13.84
C SER A 19 4.70 -1.21 -12.82
N TYR A 20 4.99 -0.70 -11.62
CA TYR A 20 4.01 -0.48 -10.55
C TYR A 20 2.88 0.45 -11.01
N LYS A 21 1.63 -0.02 -10.95
CA LYS A 21 0.46 0.64 -11.50
C LYS A 21 -0.50 1.13 -10.42
N THR A 22 -1.11 2.29 -10.62
CA THR A 22 -2.19 2.82 -9.76
C THR A 22 -3.45 3.05 -10.59
N GLU A 23 -4.57 2.52 -10.10
CA GLU A 23 -5.91 2.72 -10.66
C GLU A 23 -6.80 3.44 -9.64
N LEU A 24 -7.58 4.40 -10.10
CA LEU A 24 -8.47 5.20 -9.26
C LEU A 24 -9.93 4.83 -9.51
N TYR A 25 -10.68 4.59 -8.43
CA TYR A 25 -12.12 4.34 -8.44
C TYR A 25 -12.86 5.41 -7.65
N LYS A 26 -14.17 5.41 -7.66
CA LYS A 26 -15.00 6.46 -7.02
C LYS A 26 -14.65 6.69 -5.53
N TYR A 27 -14.43 5.61 -4.77
CA TYR A 27 -14.14 5.65 -3.33
C TYR A 27 -12.98 4.74 -2.92
N SER A 28 -12.16 4.36 -3.86
CA SER A 28 -11.01 3.50 -3.62
C SER A 28 -9.91 3.74 -4.65
N ASN A 29 -8.74 3.20 -4.39
CA ASN A 29 -7.71 3.01 -5.40
C ASN A 29 -7.12 1.61 -5.28
N LEU A 30 -6.51 1.15 -6.36
CA LEU A 30 -5.79 -0.10 -6.44
C LEU A 30 -4.38 0.20 -6.92
N GLN A 31 -3.40 -0.31 -6.18
CA GLN A 31 -2.02 -0.33 -6.62
C GLN A 31 -1.65 -1.78 -6.91
N ILE A 32 -1.02 -2.03 -8.06
CA ILE A 32 -0.65 -3.37 -8.52
C ILE A 32 0.86 -3.44 -8.56
N GLY A 33 1.43 -4.35 -7.79
CA GLY A 33 2.84 -4.68 -7.80
C GLY A 33 3.11 -5.90 -8.66
N TYR A 34 4.11 -5.82 -9.52
CA TYR A 34 4.58 -6.93 -10.37
C TYR A 34 5.95 -7.39 -9.90
N SER A 35 6.28 -8.67 -10.19
CA SER A 35 7.60 -9.25 -9.90
C SER A 35 8.07 -10.06 -11.10
N ASP A 36 9.38 -10.10 -11.33
CA ASP A 36 9.97 -10.94 -12.33
C ASP A 36 10.06 -12.43 -11.92
N ASP A 37 10.05 -12.70 -10.58
CA ASP A 37 10.04 -14.06 -10.07
C ASP A 37 8.64 -14.68 -10.16
N SER A 38 8.51 -15.68 -11.03
CA SER A 38 7.25 -16.39 -11.26
C SER A 38 6.79 -17.25 -10.08
N ASN A 39 7.65 -17.54 -9.10
CA ASN A 39 7.29 -18.34 -7.92
C ASN A 39 6.62 -17.49 -6.83
N GLU A 40 6.68 -16.18 -6.95
CA GLU A 40 6.22 -15.21 -5.96
C GLU A 40 5.01 -14.40 -6.43
N VAL A 41 4.30 -14.87 -7.45
CA VAL A 41 3.16 -14.19 -8.06
C VAL A 41 1.88 -15.01 -7.95
N PHE A 42 0.74 -14.36 -8.20
CA PHE A 42 -0.54 -15.04 -8.25
C PHE A 42 -0.63 -15.99 -9.44
N ASP A 43 -1.20 -17.17 -9.20
CA ASP A 43 -1.71 -18.04 -10.26
C ASP A 43 -3.15 -17.61 -10.60
N LEU A 44 -3.28 -16.73 -11.58
CA LEU A 44 -4.56 -16.13 -11.93
C LEU A 44 -5.29 -16.99 -12.98
N PRO A 45 -6.60 -17.25 -12.80
CA PRO A 45 -7.37 -18.06 -13.75
C PRO A 45 -7.53 -17.38 -15.11
N LYS A 46 -7.72 -18.17 -16.18
CA LYS A 46 -7.85 -17.70 -17.58
C LYS A 46 -8.93 -16.66 -17.83
N GLY A 47 -9.83 -16.37 -16.95
CA GLY A 47 -10.85 -15.32 -17.11
C GLY A 47 -10.51 -14.02 -16.38
N HIS A 48 -9.40 -14.00 -15.64
CA HIS A 48 -9.00 -12.82 -14.89
C HIS A 48 -8.41 -11.74 -15.80
N ILE A 49 -8.71 -10.45 -15.52
CA ILE A 49 -8.22 -9.29 -16.30
C ILE A 49 -6.70 -9.20 -16.37
N ASP A 50 -6.01 -9.74 -15.37
CA ASP A 50 -4.55 -9.80 -15.29
C ASP A 50 -3.98 -11.18 -15.59
N TYR A 51 -4.76 -12.07 -16.22
CA TYR A 51 -4.26 -13.37 -16.61
C TYR A 51 -2.99 -13.26 -17.45
N GLY A 52 -1.98 -14.04 -17.11
CA GLY A 52 -0.68 -14.03 -17.78
C GLY A 52 0.27 -12.92 -17.35
N LYS A 53 -0.16 -12.01 -16.48
CA LYS A 53 0.72 -11.02 -15.87
C LYS A 53 1.31 -11.55 -14.57
N LYS A 54 2.54 -11.16 -14.27
CA LYS A 54 3.26 -11.56 -13.06
C LYS A 54 2.90 -10.64 -11.88
N VAL A 55 1.66 -10.73 -11.40
CA VAL A 55 1.19 -9.90 -10.27
C VAL A 55 1.67 -10.49 -8.96
N ALA A 56 2.46 -9.74 -8.21
CA ALA A 56 2.98 -10.10 -6.89
C ALA A 56 2.05 -9.66 -5.75
N ALA A 57 1.36 -8.54 -5.91
CA ALA A 57 0.44 -8.03 -4.91
C ALA A 57 -0.61 -7.08 -5.51
N TYR A 58 -1.80 -7.07 -4.87
CA TYR A 58 -2.82 -6.07 -5.08
C TYR A 58 -3.04 -5.30 -3.78
N TYR A 59 -2.82 -3.98 -3.80
CA TYR A 59 -3.00 -3.10 -2.65
C TYR A 59 -4.20 -2.21 -2.87
N TYR A 60 -5.34 -2.55 -2.27
CA TYR A 60 -6.53 -1.73 -2.27
C TYR A 60 -6.53 -0.78 -1.08
N TRP A 61 -6.80 0.48 -1.34
CA TRP A 61 -7.26 1.40 -0.32
C TRP A 61 -8.73 1.72 -0.57
N VAL A 62 -9.56 1.59 0.48
CA VAL A 62 -11.01 1.82 0.44
C VAL A 62 -11.36 2.92 1.45
N PHE A 63 -11.98 3.99 0.94
CA PHE A 63 -12.42 5.11 1.76
C PHE A 63 -13.43 4.64 2.83
N PRO A 64 -13.37 5.12 4.08
CA PRO A 64 -12.46 6.17 4.52
C PRO A 64 -11.10 5.65 5.04
N ASN A 65 -10.96 4.39 5.46
CA ASN A 65 -9.90 4.02 6.37
C ASN A 65 -9.48 2.54 6.34
N MET A 66 -9.79 1.83 5.27
CA MET A 66 -9.43 0.40 5.14
C MET A 66 -8.47 0.16 4.00
N MET A 67 -7.51 -0.73 4.22
CA MET A 67 -6.62 -1.24 3.20
C MET A 67 -6.72 -2.75 3.15
N PHE A 68 -6.76 -3.31 1.93
CA PHE A 68 -6.78 -4.75 1.67
C PHE A 68 -5.57 -5.07 0.81
N ASN A 69 -4.61 -5.76 1.38
CA ASN A 69 -3.37 -6.11 0.74
C ASN A 69 -3.40 -7.60 0.42
N PHE A 70 -3.65 -7.93 -0.84
CA PHE A 70 -3.71 -9.32 -1.32
C PHE A 70 -2.34 -9.77 -1.78
N TYR A 71 -1.95 -10.95 -1.33
CA TYR A 71 -0.72 -11.65 -1.66
C TYR A 71 -1.02 -13.08 -2.08
N PRO A 72 -0.11 -13.78 -2.78
CA PRO A 72 -0.32 -15.20 -3.14
C PRO A 72 -0.58 -16.13 -1.95
N TRP A 73 -0.18 -15.75 -0.74
CA TRP A 73 -0.43 -16.51 0.49
C TRP A 73 -1.74 -16.14 1.18
N GLY A 74 -2.36 -14.98 0.88
CA GLY A 74 -3.60 -14.56 1.54
C GLY A 74 -3.82 -13.05 1.55
N LEU A 75 -4.33 -12.53 2.66
CA LEU A 75 -4.79 -11.15 2.80
C LEU A 75 -4.32 -10.53 4.12
N SER A 76 -3.73 -9.33 4.04
CA SER A 76 -3.57 -8.42 5.17
C SER A 76 -4.59 -7.28 5.07
N VAL A 77 -5.34 -7.03 6.15
CA VAL A 77 -6.30 -5.93 6.26
C VAL A 77 -5.81 -4.93 7.28
N ASN A 78 -5.66 -3.67 6.88
CA ASN A 78 -5.27 -2.59 7.77
C ASN A 78 -6.46 -1.67 7.99
N ILE A 79 -6.78 -1.39 9.26
CA ILE A 79 -7.88 -0.50 9.65
C ILE A 79 -7.29 0.68 10.41
N VAL A 80 -7.39 1.88 9.82
CA VAL A 80 -6.86 3.13 10.39
C VAL A 80 -7.97 3.85 11.15
N LYS A 81 -7.78 4.05 12.46
CA LYS A 81 -8.75 4.71 13.35
C LYS A 81 -8.13 5.96 13.98
N PRO A 82 -8.51 7.16 13.55
CA PRO A 82 -8.15 8.39 14.25
C PRO A 82 -8.74 8.38 15.67
N ILE A 83 -7.90 8.56 16.69
CA ILE A 83 -8.32 8.60 18.11
C ILE A 83 -8.34 10.03 18.60
N SER A 84 -7.34 10.83 18.21
CA SER A 84 -7.25 12.26 18.52
C SER A 84 -6.41 12.94 17.44
N ILE A 85 -6.23 14.24 17.54
CA ILE A 85 -5.47 15.03 16.56
C ILE A 85 -4.02 14.53 16.36
N ASN A 86 -3.42 13.96 17.40
CA ASN A 86 -2.03 13.47 17.37
C ASN A 86 -1.92 11.96 17.63
N ARG A 87 -3.03 11.23 17.54
CA ARG A 87 -3.04 9.80 17.82
C ARG A 87 -3.96 9.03 16.89
N THR A 88 -3.38 8.07 16.20
CA THR A 88 -4.09 7.13 15.32
C THR A 88 -3.80 5.71 15.77
N LYS A 89 -4.80 4.84 15.74
CA LYS A 89 -4.65 3.40 15.92
C LYS A 89 -4.74 2.73 14.57
N VAL A 90 -3.76 1.92 14.22
CA VAL A 90 -3.83 1.00 13.09
C VAL A 90 -3.99 -0.41 13.62
N SER A 91 -4.94 -1.17 13.07
CA SER A 91 -5.14 -2.59 13.37
C SER A 91 -4.81 -3.40 12.13
N PHE A 92 -3.95 -4.39 12.29
CA PHE A 92 -3.52 -5.32 11.24
C PHE A 92 -4.17 -6.68 11.48
N LEU A 93 -4.86 -7.22 10.48
CA LEU A 93 -5.53 -8.51 10.52
C LEU A 93 -5.03 -9.35 9.35
N THR A 94 -4.48 -10.51 9.65
CA THR A 94 -3.89 -11.40 8.63
C THR A 94 -4.76 -12.64 8.46
N TYR A 95 -5.12 -12.94 7.21
CA TYR A 95 -5.88 -14.13 6.82
C TYR A 95 -5.04 -14.95 5.85
N ILE A 96 -4.62 -16.14 6.28
CA ILE A 96 -3.73 -17.01 5.50
C ILE A 96 -4.58 -17.98 4.69
N TYR A 97 -4.35 -18.02 3.38
CA TYR A 97 -4.95 -18.95 2.44
C TYR A 97 -4.02 -20.12 2.11
N ASP A 98 -2.71 -19.84 1.91
CA ASP A 98 -1.69 -20.83 1.58
C ASP A 98 -0.44 -20.61 2.45
N GLU A 99 -0.28 -21.43 3.47
CA GLU A 99 0.85 -21.37 4.40
C GLU A 99 2.21 -21.63 3.71
N ASN A 100 2.23 -22.39 2.62
CA ASN A 100 3.46 -22.70 1.89
C ASN A 100 4.04 -21.49 1.16
N LYS A 101 3.20 -20.48 0.91
CA LYS A 101 3.58 -19.21 0.28
C LYS A 101 3.85 -18.10 1.28
N LEU A 102 3.51 -18.31 2.56
CA LEU A 102 3.81 -17.37 3.64
C LEU A 102 5.33 -17.18 3.73
N HIS A 103 5.76 -15.96 4.02
CA HIS A 103 7.17 -15.55 4.04
C HIS A 103 7.90 -15.59 2.68
N LYS A 104 7.16 -15.47 1.58
CA LYS A 104 7.72 -15.36 0.23
C LYS A 104 7.18 -14.13 -0.49
N GLY A 105 7.97 -13.61 -1.42
CA GLY A 105 7.57 -12.53 -2.31
C GLY A 105 7.29 -11.21 -1.60
N ALA A 106 6.41 -10.40 -2.18
CA ALA A 106 6.08 -9.07 -1.72
C ALA A 106 5.47 -9.02 -0.31
N GLY A 107 4.92 -10.13 0.17
CA GLY A 107 4.33 -10.26 1.50
C GLY A 107 5.16 -11.06 2.50
N ASN A 108 6.46 -11.21 2.29
CA ASN A 108 7.30 -12.11 3.10
C ASN A 108 7.58 -11.63 4.52
N ASP A 109 7.64 -10.32 4.75
CA ASP A 109 7.96 -9.70 6.03
C ASP A 109 7.09 -8.46 6.26
N ILE A 110 5.79 -8.71 6.38
CA ILE A 110 4.79 -7.63 6.52
C ILE A 110 5.05 -6.82 7.78
N ASP A 111 5.34 -7.47 8.90
CA ASP A 111 5.58 -6.80 10.19
C ASP A 111 6.72 -5.78 10.08
N LYS A 112 7.76 -6.11 9.33
CA LYS A 112 8.89 -5.20 9.11
C LYS A 112 8.46 -4.01 8.24
N VAL A 113 7.76 -4.26 7.13
CA VAL A 113 7.27 -3.22 6.23
C VAL A 113 6.35 -2.24 6.98
N GLU A 114 5.44 -2.76 7.80
CA GLU A 114 4.52 -1.95 8.59
C GLU A 114 5.22 -1.09 9.64
N ARG A 115 6.27 -1.61 10.28
CA ARG A 115 7.10 -0.82 11.23
C ARG A 115 7.93 0.25 10.52
N GLU A 116 8.43 -0.03 9.33
CA GLU A 116 9.13 0.97 8.50
C GLU A 116 8.19 2.12 8.15
N ASP A 117 6.94 1.81 7.75
CA ASP A 117 5.91 2.81 7.47
C ASP A 117 5.51 3.61 8.72
N GLU A 118 5.32 2.95 9.88
CA GLU A 118 5.02 3.60 11.15
C GLU A 118 6.10 4.63 11.51
N PHE A 119 7.37 4.24 11.42
CA PHE A 119 8.50 5.14 11.69
C PHE A 119 8.49 6.38 10.79
N ILE A 120 8.23 6.21 9.49
CA ILE A 120 8.17 7.32 8.54
C ILE A 120 6.98 8.24 8.83
N VAL A 121 5.79 7.69 9.07
CA VAL A 121 4.58 8.45 9.37
C VAL A 121 4.75 9.29 10.65
N GLU A 122 5.36 8.73 11.69
CA GLU A 122 5.66 9.49 12.92
C GLU A 122 6.67 10.63 12.69
N ASN A 123 7.69 10.41 11.87
CA ASN A 123 8.65 11.43 11.50
C ASN A 123 8.02 12.53 10.64
N GLU A 124 7.21 12.17 9.65
CA GLU A 124 6.46 13.12 8.84
C GLU A 124 5.49 13.94 9.68
N SER A 125 4.79 13.33 10.62
CA SER A 125 3.89 14.03 11.55
C SER A 125 4.62 15.10 12.35
N ARG A 126 5.85 14.85 12.77
CA ARG A 126 6.72 15.85 13.42
C ARG A 126 7.18 16.92 12.44
N GLY A 127 7.54 16.52 11.22
CA GLY A 127 8.03 17.43 10.17
C GLY A 127 6.98 18.46 9.75
N ILE A 128 5.71 18.05 9.55
CA ILE A 128 4.64 18.97 9.14
C ILE A 128 4.24 19.98 10.24
N GLN A 129 4.61 19.72 11.51
CA GLN A 129 4.41 20.64 12.62
C GLN A 129 5.56 21.67 12.73
N SER A 130 6.61 21.55 11.94
CA SER A 130 7.72 22.48 11.91
C SER A 130 7.30 23.85 11.37
N ALA A 131 7.85 24.92 11.95
CA ALA A 131 7.66 26.30 11.49
C ALA A 131 8.17 26.51 10.03
N PHE A 132 9.03 25.64 9.52
CA PHE A 132 9.54 25.71 8.15
C PHE A 132 8.65 25.00 7.13
N TYR A 133 7.70 24.15 7.57
CA TYR A 133 6.78 23.49 6.65
C TYR A 133 5.70 24.44 6.17
N GLN A 134 5.58 24.58 4.86
CA GLN A 134 4.54 25.42 4.24
C GLN A 134 3.56 24.58 3.42
N SER A 135 4.04 23.76 2.50
CA SER A 135 3.21 22.90 1.66
C SER A 135 4.07 21.85 0.97
N GLY A 136 3.47 20.67 0.71
CA GLY A 136 4.05 19.65 -0.15
C GLY A 136 3.48 19.70 -1.57
N ARG A 137 4.10 18.93 -2.48
CA ARG A 137 3.61 18.68 -3.83
C ARG A 137 3.45 17.20 -4.06
N PHE A 138 2.35 16.80 -4.69
CA PHE A 138 2.17 15.42 -5.12
C PHE A 138 2.93 15.15 -6.42
N SER A 139 3.55 13.99 -6.50
CA SER A 139 4.03 13.44 -7.76
C SER A 139 2.82 13.09 -8.65
N PRO A 140 2.69 13.67 -9.85
CA PRO A 140 1.54 13.40 -10.72
C PRO A 140 1.49 11.97 -11.23
N THR A 141 2.62 11.27 -11.24
CA THR A 141 2.75 9.90 -11.76
C THR A 141 2.80 8.83 -10.66
N ARG A 142 3.14 9.19 -9.41
CA ARG A 142 3.39 8.21 -8.34
C ARG A 142 2.49 8.37 -7.12
N GLU A 143 1.91 9.56 -6.91
CA GLU A 143 1.10 9.86 -5.73
C GLU A 143 -0.37 10.15 -6.06
N GLN A 144 -0.86 9.64 -7.16
CA GLN A 144 -2.27 9.79 -7.59
C GLN A 144 -3.23 9.25 -6.53
N GLY A 145 -2.91 8.14 -5.88
CA GLY A 145 -3.73 7.53 -4.83
C GLY A 145 -3.83 8.43 -3.59
N VAL A 146 -2.73 9.02 -3.14
CA VAL A 146 -2.69 9.95 -2.00
C VAL A 146 -3.50 11.21 -2.30
N HIS A 147 -3.29 11.80 -3.48
CA HIS A 147 -4.06 12.96 -3.93
C HIS A 147 -5.57 12.65 -4.00
N HIS A 148 -5.94 11.47 -4.52
CA HIS A 148 -7.32 11.02 -4.55
C HIS A 148 -7.93 10.91 -3.15
N PHE A 149 -7.21 10.32 -2.19
CA PHE A 149 -7.61 10.24 -0.79
C PHE A 149 -7.89 11.62 -0.19
N GLN A 150 -6.97 12.57 -0.33
CA GLN A 150 -7.14 13.91 0.23
C GLN A 150 -8.32 14.65 -0.41
N ARG A 151 -8.56 14.45 -1.70
CA ARG A 151 -9.76 15.01 -2.38
C ARG A 151 -11.06 14.42 -1.84
N LEU A 152 -11.09 13.12 -1.53
CA LEU A 152 -12.26 12.50 -0.90
C LEU A 152 -12.49 13.08 0.49
N ILE A 153 -11.47 13.19 1.34
CA ILE A 153 -11.60 13.84 2.65
C ILE A 153 -12.17 15.26 2.51
N ALA A 154 -11.56 16.08 1.66
CA ALA A 154 -12.02 17.45 1.43
C ALA A 154 -13.48 17.51 0.95
N LYS A 155 -13.93 16.51 0.18
CA LYS A 155 -15.32 16.42 -0.29
C LYS A 155 -16.31 16.08 0.83
N PHE A 156 -15.92 15.22 1.78
CA PHE A 156 -16.80 14.77 2.86
C PHE A 156 -16.76 15.68 4.09
N LEU A 157 -15.81 16.59 4.18
CA LEU A 157 -15.75 17.62 5.23
C LEU A 157 -16.49 18.93 4.86
N LYS A 158 -17.03 19.01 3.66
CA LYS A 158 -17.91 20.10 3.21
C LYS A 158 -19.37 19.81 3.56
#